data_428d89785209ffb6eaf14cd05594caf0
#
_entry.id   428d89785209ffb6eaf14cd05594caf0
#
_cell.length_a   1.000
_cell.length_b   1.000
_cell.length_c   1.000
_cell.angle_alpha   90.00
_cell.angle_beta   90.00
_cell.angle_gamma   90.00
#
_symmetry.space_group_name_H-M   'P 1'
#
loop_
_entity.id
_entity.type
_entity.pdbx_description
1 polymer ?
#
loop_
_entity_poly.entity_id
_entity_poly.type
_entity_poly.pdbx_seq_one_letter_code
_entity_poly.pdbx_strand_id
1 'polypeptide(L)'
;FGTHDQYRDYYFRASTYDESSAIHLEDGSIPSHANWAGGNQTYLCATQAPYYVKRNFLELAAHDIKLDCAYLDVFTCNEPDECFEPHHKMTRKECLEFRSRCFAYLLSQNILSSSEEVADWSVANLVFCHYAPYDFMMRRPEEPKQGIPVPLFNLVYHDCVIIPWMMEKHENEDYMLYALINGGAPYFDRNGA
;
A
#
# COMPACT_ATOMS: atom_id res chain seq x y z
N PHE A 1 -1.47 -17.75 7.60
CA PHE A 1 -2.01 -17.60 6.25
C PHE A 1 -2.45 -16.15 6.02
N GLY A 2 -2.18 -15.59 4.84
CA GLY A 2 -2.44 -14.20 4.55
C GLY A 2 -3.06 -13.98 3.16
N THR A 3 -3.71 -12.83 2.99
CA THR A 3 -4.23 -12.37 1.70
C THR A 3 -3.33 -11.30 1.09
N HIS A 4 -3.48 -11.12 -0.20
CA HIS A 4 -2.97 -10.00 -0.97
C HIS A 4 -4.14 -9.39 -1.71
N ASP A 5 -4.63 -8.25 -1.24
CA ASP A 5 -5.81 -7.56 -1.73
C ASP A 5 -5.48 -6.11 -2.10
N GLN A 6 -6.30 -5.50 -2.91
CA GLN A 6 -6.22 -4.07 -3.17
C GLN A 6 -7.64 -3.47 -3.27
N TYR A 7 -7.79 -2.19 -2.89
CA TYR A 7 -9.07 -1.46 -2.84
C TYR A 7 -8.94 -0.04 -3.41
N ARG A 8 -8.13 0.10 -4.46
CA ARG A 8 -7.93 1.37 -5.18
C ARG A 8 -8.16 1.22 -6.68
N ASP A 9 -7.50 0.27 -7.33
CA ASP A 9 -7.68 0.04 -8.76
C ASP A 9 -9.01 -0.67 -9.02
N TYR A 10 -9.84 -0.09 -9.88
CA TYR A 10 -11.22 -0.48 -10.06
C TYR A 10 -11.51 -0.77 -11.53
N TYR A 11 -11.50 -2.04 -11.90
CA TYR A 11 -11.67 -2.47 -13.29
C TYR A 11 -13.11 -2.27 -13.79
N PHE A 12 -13.28 -1.56 -14.91
CA PHE A 12 -14.58 -1.36 -15.53
C PHE A 12 -15.31 -2.67 -15.90
N ARG A 13 -14.59 -3.76 -16.10
CA ARG A 13 -15.13 -5.08 -16.41
C ARG A 13 -15.37 -5.97 -15.19
N ALA A 14 -15.06 -5.50 -14.00
CA ALA A 14 -15.34 -6.27 -12.79
C ALA A 14 -16.87 -6.42 -12.62
N SER A 15 -17.33 -7.62 -12.22
CA SER A 15 -18.74 -7.86 -11.93
C SER A 15 -19.28 -7.01 -10.77
N THR A 16 -18.38 -6.47 -9.97
CA THR A 16 -18.67 -5.59 -8.84
C THR A 16 -18.48 -4.11 -9.17
N TYR A 17 -18.22 -3.78 -10.45
CA TYR A 17 -18.06 -2.38 -10.84
C TYR A 17 -19.37 -1.60 -10.65
N ASP A 18 -19.25 -0.50 -9.96
CA ASP A 18 -20.31 0.46 -9.74
C ASP A 18 -19.72 1.87 -9.91
N GLU A 19 -20.17 2.55 -10.96
CA GLU A 19 -19.71 3.91 -11.29
C GLU A 19 -19.90 4.89 -10.14
N SER A 20 -20.96 4.72 -9.35
CA SER A 20 -21.23 5.56 -8.18
C SER A 20 -20.21 5.38 -7.03
N SER A 21 -19.36 4.37 -7.10
CA SER A 21 -18.29 4.14 -6.13
C SER A 21 -16.90 4.60 -6.63
N ALA A 22 -16.82 5.03 -7.90
CA ALA A 22 -15.58 5.49 -8.50
C ALA A 22 -15.22 6.93 -8.09
N ILE A 23 -13.96 7.29 -8.26
CA ILE A 23 -13.53 8.69 -8.13
C ILE A 23 -14.09 9.51 -9.30
N HIS A 24 -14.65 10.67 -8.99
CA HIS A 24 -15.04 11.69 -9.96
C HIS A 24 -14.12 12.91 -9.85
N LEU A 25 -13.63 13.40 -10.98
CA LEU A 25 -12.88 14.64 -11.06
C LEU A 25 -13.79 15.86 -10.89
N GLU A 26 -13.22 17.04 -10.78
CA GLU A 26 -13.97 18.29 -10.59
C GLU A 26 -14.93 18.61 -11.73
N ASP A 27 -14.61 18.18 -12.95
CA ASP A 27 -15.46 18.32 -14.15
C ASP A 27 -16.55 17.23 -14.26
N GLY A 28 -16.63 16.33 -13.27
CA GLY A 28 -17.56 15.20 -13.22
C GLY A 28 -17.09 13.98 -14.02
N SER A 29 -15.97 14.03 -14.70
CA SER A 29 -15.44 12.87 -15.42
C SER A 29 -14.83 11.83 -14.48
N ILE A 30 -14.75 10.58 -14.96
CA ILE A 30 -14.13 9.47 -14.25
C ILE A 30 -12.75 9.23 -14.88
N PRO A 31 -11.65 9.34 -14.12
CA PRO A 31 -10.31 9.07 -14.64
C PRO A 31 -10.18 7.60 -15.03
N SER A 32 -9.40 7.31 -16.07
CA SER A 32 -9.15 5.95 -16.51
C SER A 32 -7.68 5.73 -16.88
N HIS A 33 -7.21 4.52 -16.64
CA HIS A 33 -5.89 4.09 -17.05
C HIS A 33 -5.89 2.59 -17.40
N ALA A 34 -4.80 2.11 -18.01
CA ALA A 34 -4.63 0.73 -18.44
C ALA A 34 -3.23 0.21 -18.08
N ASN A 35 -2.77 0.50 -16.86
CA ASN A 35 -1.41 0.21 -16.44
C ASN A 35 -1.15 -1.28 -16.19
N TRP A 36 -2.20 -2.08 -15.97
CA TRP A 36 -2.11 -3.48 -15.62
C TRP A 36 -2.82 -4.40 -16.61
N ALA A 37 -2.48 -5.67 -16.59
CA ALA A 37 -2.96 -6.68 -17.53
C ALA A 37 -4.49 -6.92 -17.51
N GLY A 38 -5.20 -6.47 -16.48
CA GLY A 38 -6.67 -6.58 -16.35
C GLY A 38 -7.49 -5.71 -17.30
N GLY A 39 -6.86 -4.79 -18.02
CA GLY A 39 -7.50 -3.85 -18.95
C GLY A 39 -7.78 -2.48 -18.33
N ASN A 40 -8.72 -1.75 -18.91
CA ASN A 40 -9.05 -0.41 -18.45
C ASN A 40 -9.68 -0.42 -17.07
N GLN A 41 -9.22 0.48 -16.24
CA GLN A 41 -9.62 0.65 -14.86
C GLN A 41 -9.70 2.13 -14.48
N THR A 42 -10.42 2.41 -13.44
CA THR A 42 -10.47 3.69 -12.74
C THR A 42 -9.99 3.50 -11.31
N TYR A 43 -10.33 4.42 -10.42
CA TYR A 43 -10.03 4.33 -9.01
C TYR A 43 -11.32 4.24 -8.19
N LEU A 44 -11.36 3.28 -7.27
CA LEU A 44 -12.37 3.23 -6.22
C LEU A 44 -12.17 4.41 -5.28
N CYS A 45 -13.23 5.17 -4.99
CA CYS A 45 -13.12 6.22 -3.99
C CYS A 45 -12.79 5.61 -2.62
N ALA A 46 -11.80 6.15 -1.94
CA ALA A 46 -11.36 5.60 -0.66
C ALA A 46 -12.45 5.64 0.42
N THR A 47 -13.47 6.50 0.29
CA THR A 47 -14.65 6.49 1.18
C THR A 47 -15.37 5.14 1.16
N GLN A 48 -15.31 4.41 0.05
CA GLN A 48 -15.96 3.11 -0.14
C GLN A 48 -15.08 1.93 0.29
N ALA A 49 -13.77 2.12 0.34
CA ALA A 49 -12.83 1.05 0.65
C ALA A 49 -13.11 0.33 1.99
N PRO A 50 -13.43 1.01 3.11
CA PRO A 50 -13.74 0.32 4.37
C PRO A 50 -14.95 -0.62 4.28
N TYR A 51 -15.94 -0.29 3.45
CA TYR A 51 -17.08 -1.17 3.23
C TYR A 51 -16.64 -2.45 2.51
N TYR A 52 -15.88 -2.33 1.43
CA TYR A 52 -15.41 -3.48 0.66
C TYR A 52 -14.43 -4.36 1.44
N VAL A 53 -13.50 -3.77 2.18
CA VAL A 53 -12.62 -4.50 3.09
C VAL A 53 -13.44 -5.33 4.08
N LYS A 54 -14.34 -4.67 4.80
CA LYS A 54 -15.18 -5.36 5.80
C LYS A 54 -16.01 -6.49 5.17
N ARG A 55 -16.65 -6.24 4.03
CA ARG A 55 -17.44 -7.24 3.30
C ARG A 55 -16.61 -8.46 2.95
N ASN A 56 -15.46 -8.26 2.31
CA ASN A 56 -14.61 -9.34 1.82
C ASN A 56 -14.05 -10.19 2.97
N PHE A 57 -13.61 -9.55 4.03
CA PHE A 57 -13.07 -10.27 5.19
C PHE A 57 -14.15 -11.00 6.01
N LEU A 58 -15.37 -10.48 6.07
CA LEU A 58 -16.51 -11.21 6.63
C LEU A 58 -16.89 -12.41 5.76
N GLU A 59 -16.80 -12.30 4.46
CA GLU A 59 -17.07 -13.42 3.54
C GLU A 59 -16.02 -14.52 3.69
N LEU A 60 -14.74 -14.17 3.77
CA LEU A 60 -13.67 -15.14 4.06
C LEU A 60 -13.91 -15.86 5.40
N ALA A 61 -14.27 -15.12 6.43
CA ALA A 61 -14.57 -15.72 7.74
C ALA A 61 -15.81 -16.64 7.69
N ALA A 62 -16.83 -16.30 6.89
CA ALA A 62 -18.02 -17.15 6.69
C ALA A 62 -17.69 -18.47 5.97
N HIS A 63 -16.57 -18.54 5.26
CA HIS A 63 -16.04 -19.75 4.63
C HIS A 63 -14.98 -20.47 5.50
N ASP A 64 -14.91 -20.16 6.80
CA ASP A 64 -13.93 -20.70 7.75
C ASP A 64 -12.47 -20.44 7.38
N ILE A 65 -12.22 -19.43 6.55
CA ILE A 65 -10.87 -19.00 6.17
C ILE A 65 -10.35 -18.06 7.27
N LYS A 66 -9.43 -18.58 8.08
CA LYS A 66 -8.77 -17.80 9.14
C LYS A 66 -7.51 -17.16 8.60
N LEU A 67 -7.40 -15.86 8.77
CA LEU A 67 -6.26 -15.07 8.33
C LEU A 67 -5.45 -14.58 9.52
N ASP A 68 -4.14 -14.70 9.43
CA ASP A 68 -3.19 -14.13 10.39
C ASP A 68 -2.72 -12.74 9.96
N CYS A 69 -2.65 -12.53 8.64
CA CYS A 69 -2.19 -11.27 8.07
C CYS A 69 -2.91 -10.94 6.74
N ALA A 70 -2.84 -9.68 6.36
CA ALA A 70 -3.34 -9.19 5.09
C ALA A 70 -2.43 -8.08 4.53
N TYR A 71 -2.10 -8.18 3.25
CA TYR A 71 -1.37 -7.17 2.52
C TYR A 71 -2.36 -6.37 1.68
N LEU A 72 -2.51 -5.07 1.97
CA LEU A 72 -3.33 -4.16 1.20
C LEU A 72 -2.43 -3.39 0.22
N ASP A 73 -2.44 -3.86 -1.00
CA ASP A 73 -1.65 -3.32 -2.10
C ASP A 73 -2.10 -1.90 -2.50
N VAL A 74 -1.20 -1.12 -3.06
CA VAL A 74 -1.38 0.23 -3.62
C VAL A 74 -1.93 1.31 -2.68
N PHE A 75 -2.10 1.03 -1.39
CA PHE A 75 -2.63 2.02 -0.45
C PHE A 75 -1.61 3.02 0.04
N THR A 76 -0.36 2.60 0.22
CA THR A 76 0.67 3.41 0.86
C THR A 76 1.70 3.98 -0.11
N CYS A 77 1.84 3.40 -1.30
CA CYS A 77 2.77 3.86 -2.34
C CYS A 77 2.20 4.95 -3.26
N ASN A 78 0.88 5.16 -3.23
CA ASN A 78 0.21 6.14 -4.06
C ASN A 78 -0.16 7.40 -3.29
N GLU A 79 -0.03 8.55 -3.97
CA GLU A 79 -0.54 9.81 -3.44
C GLU A 79 -2.03 9.70 -3.07
N PRO A 80 -2.50 10.50 -2.09
CA PRO A 80 -3.90 10.52 -1.75
C PRO A 80 -4.73 11.14 -2.87
N ASP A 81 -5.84 10.48 -3.18
CA ASP A 81 -6.78 10.89 -4.21
C ASP A 81 -7.77 11.93 -3.67
N GLU A 82 -8.36 12.73 -4.58
CA GLU A 82 -9.53 13.58 -4.32
C GLU A 82 -10.74 13.05 -5.09
N CYS A 83 -11.94 13.25 -4.56
CA CYS A 83 -13.18 12.89 -5.23
C CYS A 83 -14.18 14.02 -5.13
N PHE A 84 -14.83 14.37 -6.23
CA PHE A 84 -15.82 15.44 -6.31
C PHE A 84 -17.26 14.92 -6.48
N GLU A 85 -17.47 13.61 -6.44
CA GLU A 85 -18.79 13.02 -6.48
C GLU A 85 -19.61 13.50 -5.27
N PRO A 86 -20.82 14.09 -5.45
CA PRO A 86 -21.56 14.75 -4.36
C PRO A 86 -21.90 13.86 -3.17
N HIS A 87 -22.14 12.57 -3.38
CA HIS A 87 -22.56 11.64 -2.32
C HIS A 87 -21.39 11.08 -1.50
N HIS A 88 -20.13 11.17 -2.04
CA HIS A 88 -18.94 10.72 -1.34
C HIS A 88 -17.73 11.61 -1.66
N LYS A 89 -17.95 12.92 -1.65
CA LYS A 89 -16.88 13.89 -1.80
C LYS A 89 -15.78 13.65 -0.77
N MET A 90 -14.52 13.74 -1.24
CA MET A 90 -13.37 13.37 -0.44
C MET A 90 -12.17 14.24 -0.77
N THR A 91 -11.56 14.82 0.24
CA THR A 91 -10.28 15.50 0.16
C THR A 91 -9.12 14.50 0.28
N ARG A 92 -7.91 14.92 -0.09
CA ARG A 92 -6.69 14.11 0.09
C ARG A 92 -6.47 13.66 1.53
N LYS A 93 -6.73 14.54 2.49
CA LYS A 93 -6.64 14.20 3.91
C LYS A 93 -7.61 13.09 4.30
N GLU A 94 -8.87 13.22 3.89
CA GLU A 94 -9.89 12.20 4.14
C GLU A 94 -9.58 10.88 3.45
N CYS A 95 -8.96 10.92 2.25
CA CYS A 95 -8.48 9.72 1.57
C CYS A 95 -7.53 8.90 2.47
N LEU A 96 -6.53 9.55 3.07
CA LEU A 96 -5.61 8.90 4.01
C LEU A 96 -6.33 8.37 5.25
N GLU A 97 -7.31 9.11 5.77
CA GLU A 97 -8.11 8.67 6.91
C GLU A 97 -8.95 7.42 6.58
N PHE A 98 -9.55 7.34 5.39
CA PHE A 98 -10.31 6.16 4.96
C PHE A 98 -9.41 4.96 4.71
N ARG A 99 -8.24 5.15 4.09
CA ARG A 99 -7.24 4.08 3.94
C ARG A 99 -6.77 3.58 5.30
N SER A 100 -6.51 4.48 6.25
CA SER A 100 -6.13 4.14 7.62
C SER A 100 -7.21 3.32 8.36
N ARG A 101 -8.49 3.63 8.14
CA ARG A 101 -9.62 2.84 8.70
C ARG A 101 -9.63 1.41 8.20
N CYS A 102 -9.20 1.14 6.97
CA CYS A 102 -9.08 -0.22 6.45
C CYS A 102 -8.07 -1.03 7.26
N PHE A 103 -6.88 -0.48 7.49
CA PHE A 103 -5.86 -1.12 8.32
C PHE A 103 -6.31 -1.29 9.78
N ALA A 104 -6.90 -0.26 10.36
CA ALA A 104 -7.41 -0.31 11.74
C ALA A 104 -8.51 -1.38 11.91
N TYR A 105 -9.37 -1.57 10.90
CA TYR A 105 -10.35 -2.65 10.90
C TYR A 105 -9.67 -4.01 10.94
N LEU A 106 -8.66 -4.27 10.11
CA LEU A 106 -7.92 -5.54 10.10
C LEU A 106 -7.29 -5.83 11.47
N LEU A 107 -6.61 -4.85 12.05
CA LEU A 107 -6.03 -4.98 13.39
C LEU A 107 -7.09 -5.28 14.46
N SER A 108 -8.28 -4.67 14.37
CA SER A 108 -9.39 -4.95 15.28
C SER A 108 -9.92 -6.39 15.18
N GLN A 109 -9.65 -7.07 14.07
CA GLN A 109 -9.97 -8.48 13.84
C GLN A 109 -8.78 -9.41 14.19
N ASN A 110 -7.71 -8.90 14.79
CA ASN A 110 -6.45 -9.59 15.04
C ASN A 110 -5.75 -10.07 13.75
N ILE A 111 -5.94 -9.36 12.64
CA ILE A 111 -5.27 -9.59 11.37
C ILE A 111 -4.15 -8.57 11.24
N LEU A 112 -2.91 -9.02 11.15
CA LEU A 112 -1.74 -8.16 10.98
C LEU A 112 -1.76 -7.55 9.58
N SER A 113 -1.69 -6.23 9.50
CA SER A 113 -1.76 -5.51 8.23
C SER A 113 -0.40 -5.08 7.71
N SER A 114 -0.26 -5.11 6.40
CA SER A 114 0.92 -4.71 5.66
C SER A 114 0.54 -4.01 4.35
N SER A 115 1.48 -3.30 3.74
CA SER A 115 1.30 -2.63 2.44
C SER A 115 2.66 -2.43 1.76
N GLU A 116 2.70 -1.76 0.62
CA GLU A 116 3.93 -1.56 -0.15
C GLU A 116 4.94 -0.68 0.57
N GLU A 117 4.52 0.49 1.02
CA GLU A 117 5.36 1.47 1.70
C GLU A 117 4.79 1.79 3.08
N VAL A 118 5.50 2.63 3.82
CA VAL A 118 5.04 3.14 5.10
C VAL A 118 5.28 4.65 5.16
N ALA A 119 4.33 5.35 5.74
CA ALA A 119 4.38 6.78 5.98
C ALA A 119 3.85 7.10 7.38
N ASP A 120 4.01 8.35 7.82
CA ASP A 120 3.58 8.82 9.14
C ASP A 120 2.10 8.53 9.44
N TRP A 121 1.22 8.64 8.43
CA TRP A 121 -0.21 8.36 8.58
C TRP A 121 -0.54 6.86 8.69
N SER A 122 0.33 5.97 8.20
CA SER A 122 0.09 4.51 8.12
C SER A 122 0.85 3.71 9.17
N VAL A 123 1.98 4.21 9.67
CA VAL A 123 2.90 3.47 10.54
C VAL A 123 2.23 2.89 11.78
N ALA A 124 1.24 3.58 12.37
CA ALA A 124 0.53 3.11 13.55
C ALA A 124 -0.32 1.84 13.32
N ASN A 125 -0.62 1.52 12.07
CA ASN A 125 -1.49 0.43 11.69
C ASN A 125 -0.79 -0.67 10.87
N LEU A 126 0.49 -0.50 10.55
CA LEU A 126 1.25 -1.46 9.75
C LEU A 126 2.29 -2.19 10.60
N VAL A 127 2.39 -3.51 10.41
CA VAL A 127 3.45 -4.32 11.02
C VAL A 127 4.61 -4.58 10.05
N PHE A 128 4.35 -4.46 8.76
CA PHE A 128 5.28 -4.77 7.69
C PHE A 128 5.04 -3.87 6.48
N CYS A 129 6.10 -3.44 5.80
CA CYS A 129 6.03 -2.84 4.46
C CYS A 129 6.94 -3.59 3.49
N HIS A 130 6.56 -3.57 2.20
CA HIS A 130 7.30 -4.29 1.15
C HIS A 130 8.56 -3.54 0.72
N TYR A 131 8.50 -2.21 0.66
CA TYR A 131 9.60 -1.36 0.22
C TYR A 131 10.08 -0.43 1.31
N ALA A 132 11.42 -0.30 1.42
CA ALA A 132 12.04 0.74 2.21
C ALA A 132 11.95 2.09 1.47
N PRO A 133 11.76 3.22 2.18
CA PRO A 133 11.64 4.55 1.56
C PRO A 133 12.83 4.96 0.68
N TYR A 134 14.00 4.42 0.90
CA TYR A 134 15.23 4.72 0.13
C TYR A 134 15.57 3.67 -0.92
N ASP A 135 14.77 2.65 -1.10
CA ASP A 135 14.97 1.68 -2.18
C ASP A 135 14.95 2.37 -3.56
N PHE A 136 14.10 3.38 -3.73
CA PHE A 136 14.10 4.24 -4.92
C PHE A 136 15.44 4.91 -5.20
N MET A 137 16.18 5.29 -4.17
CA MET A 137 17.48 5.93 -4.30
C MET A 137 18.58 4.95 -4.69
N MET A 138 18.41 3.68 -4.34
CA MET A 138 19.35 2.61 -4.64
C MET A 138 19.08 1.96 -6.02
N ARG A 139 17.84 2.00 -6.49
CA ARG A 139 17.45 1.38 -7.77
C ARG A 139 18.06 2.04 -9.01
N ARG A 140 18.49 3.31 -8.91
CA ARG A 140 19.01 4.09 -10.03
C ARG A 140 20.36 4.71 -9.68
N PRO A 141 21.42 3.91 -9.47
CA PRO A 141 22.75 4.43 -9.10
C PRO A 141 23.38 5.34 -10.18
N GLU A 142 22.93 5.20 -11.42
CA GLU A 142 23.43 5.92 -12.62
C GLU A 142 22.78 7.29 -12.81
N GLU A 143 21.63 7.54 -12.18
CA GLU A 143 20.95 8.83 -12.29
C GLU A 143 21.60 9.88 -11.35
N PRO A 144 21.70 11.14 -11.81
CA PRO A 144 22.22 12.21 -10.96
C PRO A 144 21.35 12.35 -9.71
N LYS A 145 21.92 12.12 -8.55
CA LYS A 145 21.24 12.26 -7.27
C LYS A 145 20.87 13.72 -7.04
N GLN A 146 19.61 13.99 -6.77
CA GLN A 146 19.10 15.33 -6.48
C GLN A 146 19.26 15.75 -5.01
N GLY A 147 20.30 15.28 -4.35
CA GLY A 147 20.60 15.64 -2.97
C GLY A 147 21.27 14.50 -2.21
N ILE A 148 21.45 14.74 -0.92
CA ILE A 148 21.95 13.73 0.03
C ILE A 148 20.76 13.15 0.76
N PRO A 149 20.51 11.82 0.68
CA PRO A 149 19.43 11.20 1.41
C PRO A 149 19.63 11.35 2.91
N VAL A 150 18.61 11.86 3.59
CA VAL A 150 18.58 11.91 5.04
C VAL A 150 17.70 10.74 5.52
N PRO A 151 18.20 9.78 6.29
CA PRO A 151 17.44 8.60 6.73
C PRO A 151 16.46 8.96 7.87
N LEU A 152 15.74 10.08 7.71
CA LEU A 152 14.87 10.63 8.74
C LEU A 152 13.75 9.65 9.12
N PHE A 153 13.19 8.97 8.14
CA PHE A 153 12.15 7.98 8.37
C PHE A 153 12.64 6.88 9.32
N ASN A 154 13.81 6.31 9.07
CA ASN A 154 14.35 5.24 9.90
C ASN A 154 14.76 5.73 11.29
N LEU A 155 15.28 6.95 11.41
CA LEU A 155 15.59 7.53 12.71
C LEU A 155 14.34 7.66 13.60
N VAL A 156 13.16 7.84 12.98
CA VAL A 156 11.91 8.04 13.71
C VAL A 156 11.12 6.74 13.89
N TYR A 157 11.10 5.85 12.88
CA TYR A 157 10.15 4.74 12.82
C TYR A 157 10.79 3.34 12.72
N HIS A 158 12.11 3.19 12.83
CA HIS A 158 12.79 1.91 12.67
C HIS A 158 12.29 0.79 13.61
N ASP A 159 11.78 1.14 14.79
CA ASP A 159 11.23 0.19 15.76
C ASP A 159 9.71 -0.04 15.62
N CYS A 160 9.05 0.68 14.70
CA CYS A 160 7.59 0.67 14.60
C CYS A 160 7.06 -0.32 13.56
N VAL A 161 7.85 -0.67 12.56
CA VAL A 161 7.43 -1.48 11.42
C VAL A 161 8.60 -2.33 10.92
N ILE A 162 8.31 -3.55 10.49
CA ILE A 162 9.31 -4.40 9.85
C ILE A 162 9.50 -3.93 8.41
N ILE A 163 10.71 -3.49 8.08
CA ILE A 163 11.09 -3.04 6.75
C ILE A 163 12.05 -4.07 6.17
N PRO A 164 11.63 -4.88 5.18
CA PRO A 164 12.52 -5.81 4.53
C PRO A 164 13.41 -5.06 3.54
N TRP A 165 14.60 -5.59 3.35
CA TRP A 165 15.49 -5.15 2.29
C TRP A 165 15.51 -6.18 1.19
N MET A 166 15.14 -5.75 -0.02
CA MET A 166 15.14 -6.62 -1.18
C MET A 166 16.56 -7.04 -1.54
N MET A 167 16.87 -8.30 -1.31
CA MET A 167 18.18 -8.89 -1.59
C MET A 167 18.40 -9.20 -3.08
N GLU A 168 17.50 -8.82 -3.96
CA GLU A 168 17.70 -8.85 -5.42
C GLU A 168 18.94 -8.04 -5.87
N LYS A 169 19.44 -7.21 -4.96
CA LYS A 169 20.64 -6.38 -5.16
C LYS A 169 21.80 -6.82 -4.28
N HIS A 170 21.81 -8.06 -3.85
CA HIS A 170 22.82 -8.64 -2.95
C HIS A 170 24.26 -8.60 -3.50
N GLU A 171 24.43 -8.39 -4.79
CA GLU A 171 25.75 -8.23 -5.42
C GLU A 171 26.48 -6.94 -4.97
N ASN A 172 25.78 -6.05 -4.30
CA ASN A 172 26.35 -4.82 -3.77
C ASN A 172 26.50 -4.92 -2.25
N GLU A 173 27.73 -5.12 -1.76
CA GLU A 173 28.04 -5.17 -0.33
C GLU A 173 27.59 -3.91 0.42
N ASP A 174 27.64 -2.75 -0.25
CA ASP A 174 27.16 -1.48 0.32
C ASP A 174 25.65 -1.51 0.60
N TYR A 175 24.87 -2.22 -0.21
CA TYR A 175 23.43 -2.34 -0.01
C TYR A 175 23.09 -3.09 1.28
N MET A 176 23.78 -4.20 1.53
CA MET A 176 23.59 -4.98 2.76
C MET A 176 24.01 -4.19 4.00
N LEU A 177 25.15 -3.50 3.92
CA LEU A 177 25.61 -2.64 5.00
C LEU A 177 24.64 -1.50 5.27
N TYR A 178 24.10 -0.90 4.21
CA TYR A 178 23.10 0.16 4.30
C TYR A 178 21.80 -0.34 4.94
N ALA A 179 21.34 -1.52 4.58
CA ALA A 179 20.19 -2.18 5.18
C ALA A 179 20.39 -2.37 6.69
N LEU A 180 21.53 -2.93 7.08
CA LEU A 180 21.86 -3.18 8.50
C LEU A 180 21.92 -1.90 9.31
N ILE A 181 22.57 -0.85 8.80
CA ILE A 181 22.67 0.46 9.47
C ILE A 181 21.29 1.09 9.68
N ASN A 182 20.36 0.84 8.75
CA ASN A 182 19.00 1.38 8.80
C ASN A 182 17.99 0.44 9.48
N GLY A 183 18.46 -0.62 10.13
CA GLY A 183 17.58 -1.55 10.84
C GLY A 183 16.68 -2.40 9.93
N GLY A 184 17.05 -2.52 8.65
CA GLY A 184 16.31 -3.32 7.68
C GLY A 184 16.41 -4.82 7.96
N ALA A 185 15.29 -5.55 7.87
CA ALA A 185 15.28 -6.98 7.96
C ALA A 185 15.80 -7.63 6.66
N PRO A 186 16.68 -8.63 6.72
CA PRO A 186 17.16 -9.30 5.52
C PRO A 186 16.01 -10.05 4.84
N TYR A 187 15.91 -9.88 3.55
CA TYR A 187 14.94 -10.54 2.69
C TYR A 187 15.67 -11.41 1.67
N PHE A 188 15.42 -12.72 1.70
CA PHE A 188 16.04 -13.66 0.78
C PHE A 188 15.01 -14.16 -0.24
N ASP A 189 15.28 -13.97 -1.51
CA ASP A 189 14.51 -14.64 -2.56
C ASP A 189 14.79 -16.15 -2.51
N ARG A 190 13.76 -16.94 -2.79
CA ARG A 190 13.82 -18.41 -2.89
C ARG A 190 14.91 -18.92 -3.85
N ASN A 191 15.26 -18.14 -4.85
CA ASN A 191 16.25 -18.47 -5.87
C ASN A 191 17.62 -17.82 -5.62
N GLY A 192 17.77 -17.03 -4.57
CA GLY A 192 18.96 -16.25 -4.24
C GLY A 192 19.81 -16.83 -3.10
N ALA A 193 19.75 -18.13 -2.89
CA ALA A 193 20.59 -18.83 -1.91
C ALA A 193 21.84 -19.38 -2.57
#